data_afa67d08e78c41339b29f28a9e57a531
#
_entry.id   afa67d08e78c41339b29f28a9e57a531
#
_cell.length_a   1.000
_cell.length_b   1.000
_cell.length_c   1.000
_cell.angle_alpha   90.00
_cell.angle_beta   90.00
_cell.angle_gamma   90.00
#
_symmetry.space_group_name_H-M   'P 1'
#
loop_
_entity.id
_entity.type
_entity.pdbx_description
1 polymer ?
#
loop_
_entity_poly.entity_id
_entity_poly.type
_entity_poly.pdbx_seq_one_letter_code
_entity_poly.pdbx_strand_id
1 'polypeptide(L)'
;MSKFILSLCSLWLLLTLPVSASWYGDEVKADSDIIMVDLLYPYWPESTYFSCWNLDMFPKGGYFYAGVAANVNDNTNLETYRPSTVWSFWPAPVYEGRQVRNVYVNPHVYAQQYVGEGASGKAGGRDVPWIKTKQWYTMFIRTWGADEAKKECYAGWWMKDQAGNQWHHIATFRIPYAATGFKGNGGFLEDFGHGGRKQRELWRGKGFYRHNGTWEKCDTVSINVPKEGGMKYSGWTVHQTENDSVLTMSYTENRQFPRNLDPGRKHTFRLKQPDAPVMDAIMAEGSARHNGDQVIVDWSLKDTSSPQFAYKIEVFDNPQYSGTPVHVVEEQIPHVRTRTLSLPRDISQCFVKLTITDIFDQKK
;
A
#
# COMPACT_ATOMS: atom_id res chain seq x y z
N MET A 1 -25.10 -0.87 56.97
CA MET A 1 -25.06 -2.01 56.02
C MET A 1 -24.50 -1.49 54.71
N SER A 2 -23.21 -1.68 54.53
CA SER A 2 -22.47 -1.22 53.34
C SER A 2 -22.37 -2.38 52.34
N LYS A 3 -22.90 -2.21 51.16
CA LYS A 3 -22.78 -3.20 50.09
C LYS A 3 -21.49 -2.96 49.35
N PHE A 4 -20.51 -3.82 49.55
CA PHE A 4 -19.32 -3.93 48.70
C PHE A 4 -19.74 -4.47 47.33
N ILE A 5 -19.60 -3.68 46.29
CA ILE A 5 -19.68 -4.12 44.92
C ILE A 5 -18.25 -4.55 44.50
N LEU A 6 -18.02 -5.85 44.46
CA LEU A 6 -16.83 -6.43 43.85
C LEU A 6 -16.94 -6.22 42.30
N SER A 7 -16.14 -5.28 41.81
CA SER A 7 -15.89 -5.17 40.36
C SER A 7 -14.96 -6.31 39.96
N LEU A 8 -15.51 -7.31 39.27
CA LEU A 8 -14.73 -8.34 38.60
C LEU A 8 -14.04 -7.66 37.40
N CYS A 9 -12.80 -7.24 37.58
CA CYS A 9 -11.89 -7.02 36.47
C CYS A 9 -11.64 -8.36 35.81
N SER A 10 -12.33 -8.61 34.72
CA SER A 10 -12.04 -9.73 33.82
C SER A 10 -10.65 -9.50 33.23
N LEU A 11 -9.67 -10.13 33.86
CA LEU A 11 -8.32 -10.27 33.34
C LEU A 11 -8.43 -11.16 32.09
N TRP A 12 -8.66 -10.57 30.93
CA TRP A 12 -8.44 -11.24 29.67
C TRP A 12 -6.92 -11.50 29.57
N LEU A 13 -6.50 -12.65 30.07
CA LEU A 13 -5.28 -13.28 29.62
C LEU A 13 -5.52 -13.56 28.12
N LEU A 14 -5.12 -12.63 27.28
CA LEU A 14 -4.80 -12.91 25.90
C LEU A 14 -3.65 -13.91 25.95
N LEU A 15 -4.00 -15.20 25.95
CA LEU A 15 -3.11 -16.24 25.48
C LEU A 15 -2.72 -15.79 24.07
N THR A 16 -1.57 -15.15 23.95
CA THR A 16 -0.93 -14.90 22.66
C THR A 16 -0.59 -16.27 22.12
N LEU A 17 -1.55 -16.86 21.39
CA LEU A 17 -1.24 -18.01 20.55
C LEU A 17 -0.08 -17.57 19.68
N PRO A 18 0.95 -18.38 19.55
CA PRO A 18 2.12 -18.01 18.80
C PRO A 18 1.71 -17.75 17.35
N VAL A 19 1.67 -16.49 16.96
CA VAL A 19 1.51 -16.05 15.57
C VAL A 19 2.69 -16.60 14.78
N SER A 20 2.40 -17.29 13.68
CA SER A 20 3.39 -17.87 12.80
C SER A 20 3.47 -17.06 11.51
N ALA A 21 4.59 -16.40 11.32
CA ALA A 21 4.88 -15.68 10.10
C ALA A 21 6.18 -16.16 9.45
N SER A 22 6.20 -16.21 8.14
CA SER A 22 7.39 -16.52 7.40
C SER A 22 7.66 -15.50 6.30
N TRP A 23 8.89 -15.02 6.25
CA TRP A 23 9.30 -13.82 5.57
C TRP A 23 9.99 -14.11 4.23
N TYR A 24 9.71 -13.28 3.24
CA TYR A 24 10.52 -13.14 2.03
C TYR A 24 10.96 -11.68 1.91
N GLY A 25 12.05 -11.43 1.20
CA GLY A 25 12.58 -10.09 0.96
C GLY A 25 12.81 -9.83 -0.52
N ASP A 26 12.44 -8.65 -0.95
CA ASP A 26 12.80 -8.13 -2.27
C ASP A 26 14.06 -7.26 -2.14
N GLU A 27 14.95 -7.32 -3.13
CA GLU A 27 16.13 -6.47 -3.19
C GLU A 27 15.75 -5.09 -3.75
N VAL A 28 15.73 -4.10 -2.86
CA VAL A 28 15.39 -2.70 -3.16
C VAL A 28 16.46 -1.80 -2.56
N LYS A 29 16.95 -0.84 -3.34
CA LYS A 29 17.92 0.15 -2.85
C LYS A 29 17.27 1.06 -1.80
N ALA A 30 18.03 1.41 -0.78
CA ALA A 30 17.59 2.39 0.21
C ALA A 30 17.34 3.76 -0.46
N ASP A 31 16.39 4.53 0.09
CA ASP A 31 15.93 5.81 -0.45
C ASP A 31 15.14 5.69 -1.77
N SER A 32 14.45 4.57 -1.96
CA SER A 32 13.50 4.43 -3.07
C SER A 32 12.17 5.07 -2.71
N ASP A 33 11.69 5.98 -3.53
CA ASP A 33 10.46 6.73 -3.25
C ASP A 33 9.19 6.03 -3.76
N ILE A 34 9.34 5.06 -4.67
CA ILE A 34 8.28 4.21 -5.19
C ILE A 34 8.72 2.75 -5.16
N ILE A 35 7.81 1.86 -4.78
CA ILE A 35 7.96 0.41 -4.94
C ILE A 35 6.64 -0.13 -5.48
N MET A 36 6.73 -1.03 -6.46
CA MET A 36 5.58 -1.74 -7.00
C MET A 36 5.89 -3.21 -7.22
N VAL A 37 4.92 -4.08 -6.94
CA VAL A 37 5.05 -5.52 -7.11
C VAL A 37 3.74 -6.13 -7.58
N ASP A 38 3.82 -7.12 -8.47
CA ASP A 38 2.67 -7.91 -8.90
C ASP A 38 2.50 -9.12 -8.01
N LEU A 39 1.30 -9.30 -7.49
CA LEU A 39 0.91 -10.40 -6.62
C LEU A 39 -0.36 -11.08 -7.11
N LEU A 40 -0.47 -12.39 -6.88
CA LEU A 40 -1.69 -13.17 -7.12
C LEU A 40 -1.97 -14.06 -5.90
N TYR A 41 -3.23 -14.07 -5.49
CA TYR A 41 -3.74 -14.92 -4.42
C TYR A 41 -4.47 -16.10 -5.04
N PRO A 42 -3.90 -17.33 -5.03
CA PRO A 42 -4.51 -18.45 -5.74
C PRO A 42 -5.80 -18.94 -5.04
N TYR A 43 -5.88 -18.80 -3.74
CA TYR A 43 -7.04 -19.14 -2.92
C TYR A 43 -6.99 -18.38 -1.58
N TRP A 44 -8.07 -18.43 -0.81
CA TRP A 44 -8.14 -17.85 0.53
C TRP A 44 -7.99 -18.96 1.59
N PRO A 45 -6.83 -19.13 2.20
CA PRO A 45 -6.68 -19.99 3.37
C PRO A 45 -7.26 -19.33 4.61
N GLU A 46 -7.59 -20.15 5.60
CA GLU A 46 -8.09 -19.69 6.89
C GLU A 46 -7.07 -18.83 7.62
N SER A 47 -7.56 -17.76 8.27
CA SER A 47 -6.78 -16.90 9.16
C SER A 47 -5.41 -16.47 8.60
N THR A 48 -5.38 -16.05 7.35
CA THR A 48 -4.12 -15.77 6.66
C THR A 48 -3.96 -14.28 6.36
N TYR A 49 -2.78 -13.75 6.70
CA TYR A 49 -2.34 -12.46 6.26
C TYR A 49 -1.25 -12.59 5.18
N PHE A 50 -1.48 -11.94 4.06
CA PHE A 50 -0.57 -11.81 2.93
C PHE A 50 0.02 -10.42 2.95
N SER A 51 1.13 -10.22 3.63
CA SER A 51 1.84 -8.94 3.61
C SER A 51 2.56 -8.76 2.28
N CYS A 52 2.27 -7.65 1.59
CA CYS A 52 2.97 -7.26 0.37
C CYS A 52 4.03 -6.19 0.63
N TRP A 53 3.94 -5.49 1.74
CA TRP A 53 4.88 -4.48 2.17
C TRP A 53 5.39 -4.79 3.57
N ASN A 54 6.69 -4.65 3.73
CA ASN A 54 7.39 -4.76 4.99
C ASN A 54 8.60 -3.82 4.89
N LEU A 55 8.39 -2.57 5.23
CA LEU A 55 9.23 -1.45 4.86
C LEU A 55 9.69 -0.65 6.07
N ASP A 56 10.96 -0.27 6.07
CA ASP A 56 11.47 0.81 6.91
C ASP A 56 11.40 2.13 6.15
N MET A 57 11.03 3.19 6.83
CA MET A 57 11.15 4.55 6.29
C MET A 57 12.62 4.99 6.32
N PHE A 58 13.10 5.61 5.24
CA PHE A 58 14.48 6.08 5.10
C PHE A 58 14.56 7.62 5.29
N PRO A 59 15.60 8.21 5.92
CA PRO A 59 16.82 7.56 6.43
C PRO A 59 16.64 6.83 7.77
N LYS A 60 15.73 7.24 8.62
CA LYS A 60 15.39 6.57 9.89
C LYS A 60 13.96 6.90 10.23
N GLY A 61 13.09 5.99 10.04
CA GLY A 61 11.68 6.18 10.33
C GLY A 61 11.13 5.04 11.13
N GLY A 62 9.82 4.97 11.18
CA GLY A 62 9.12 3.82 11.66
C GLY A 62 9.11 2.74 10.59
N TYR A 63 8.62 1.62 11.04
CA TYR A 63 8.42 0.44 10.25
C TYR A 63 6.93 0.27 9.97
N PHE A 64 6.58 -0.18 8.79
CA PHE A 64 5.21 -0.56 8.52
C PHE A 64 5.09 -1.80 7.65
N TYR A 65 3.98 -2.46 7.77
CA TYR A 65 3.54 -3.48 6.83
C TYR A 65 2.13 -3.18 6.32
N ALA A 66 1.84 -3.67 5.12
CA ALA A 66 0.50 -3.63 4.54
C ALA A 66 0.26 -4.85 3.66
N GLY A 67 -1.01 -5.22 3.50
CA GLY A 67 -1.38 -6.35 2.66
C GLY A 67 -2.85 -6.72 2.73
N VAL A 68 -3.14 -7.96 2.35
CA VAL A 68 -4.49 -8.53 2.30
C VAL A 68 -4.63 -9.61 3.37
N ALA A 69 -5.72 -9.58 4.12
CA ALA A 69 -6.04 -10.58 5.12
C ALA A 69 -7.28 -11.39 4.72
N ALA A 70 -7.18 -12.70 4.80
CA ALA A 70 -8.27 -13.63 4.63
C ALA A 70 -8.66 -14.25 5.98
N ASN A 71 -9.92 -14.14 6.35
CA ASN A 71 -10.48 -14.76 7.55
C ASN A 71 -11.66 -15.66 7.16
N VAL A 72 -11.33 -16.78 6.54
CA VAL A 72 -12.30 -17.80 6.13
C VAL A 72 -12.32 -18.95 7.13
N ASN A 73 -13.42 -19.68 7.16
CA ASN A 73 -13.60 -20.94 7.90
C ASN A 73 -14.42 -21.91 7.05
N ASP A 74 -14.66 -23.11 7.55
CA ASP A 74 -15.35 -24.17 6.81
C ASP A 74 -16.78 -23.80 6.38
N ASN A 75 -17.41 -22.81 7.02
CA ASN A 75 -18.75 -22.30 6.68
C ASN A 75 -18.73 -21.08 5.75
N THR A 76 -17.54 -20.60 5.35
CA THR A 76 -17.42 -19.41 4.51
C THR A 76 -17.75 -19.74 3.06
N ASN A 77 -18.74 -19.04 2.49
CA ASN A 77 -18.99 -19.13 1.05
C ASN A 77 -17.89 -18.38 0.29
N LEU A 78 -16.95 -19.12 -0.31
CA LEU A 78 -15.79 -18.57 -1.00
C LEU A 78 -16.16 -17.78 -2.27
N GLU A 79 -17.31 -18.03 -2.90
CA GLU A 79 -17.74 -17.29 -4.09
C GLU A 79 -18.11 -15.84 -3.76
N THR A 80 -18.73 -15.65 -2.59
CA THR A 80 -19.14 -14.32 -2.12
C THR A 80 -18.16 -13.70 -1.14
N TYR A 81 -17.16 -14.45 -0.68
CA TYR A 81 -16.16 -13.97 0.27
C TYR A 81 -15.39 -12.79 -0.29
N ARG A 82 -15.16 -11.79 0.57
CA ARG A 82 -14.33 -10.62 0.27
C ARG A 82 -13.27 -10.48 1.37
N PRO A 83 -11.99 -10.39 1.00
CA PRO A 83 -10.92 -10.22 1.97
C PRO A 83 -10.88 -8.80 2.53
N SER A 84 -10.06 -8.63 3.54
CA SER A 84 -9.75 -7.33 4.13
C SER A 84 -8.42 -6.81 3.60
N THR A 85 -8.26 -5.48 3.57
CA THR A 85 -6.93 -4.85 3.51
C THR A 85 -6.51 -4.48 4.92
N VAL A 86 -5.25 -4.64 5.25
CA VAL A 86 -4.70 -4.30 6.56
C VAL A 86 -3.37 -3.60 6.39
N TRP A 87 -3.15 -2.52 7.14
CA TRP A 87 -1.82 -1.91 7.32
C TRP A 87 -1.60 -1.51 8.76
N SER A 88 -0.35 -1.52 9.16
CA SER A 88 0.06 -1.13 10.50
C SER A 88 1.39 -0.38 10.46
N PHE A 89 1.47 0.71 11.22
CA PHE A 89 2.70 1.47 11.41
C PHE A 89 3.18 1.28 12.84
N TRP A 90 4.46 0.93 13.00
CA TRP A 90 5.13 0.89 14.28
C TRP A 90 5.86 2.20 14.53
N PRO A 91 5.72 2.78 15.73
CA PRO A 91 6.42 4.01 16.07
C PRO A 91 7.93 3.73 16.15
N ALA A 92 8.70 4.68 15.65
CA ALA A 92 10.13 4.78 15.95
C ALA A 92 10.34 5.85 17.02
N PRO A 93 11.47 5.83 17.75
CA PRO A 93 11.81 6.91 18.69
C PRO A 93 11.75 8.31 18.06
N VAL A 94 12.08 8.42 16.77
CA VAL A 94 12.00 9.67 16.00
C VAL A 94 10.60 10.29 15.92
N TYR A 95 9.53 9.51 16.20
CA TYR A 95 8.16 10.03 16.18
C TYR A 95 7.81 10.87 17.42
N GLU A 96 8.63 10.83 18.46
CA GLU A 96 8.46 11.67 19.67
C GLU A 96 7.02 11.59 20.24
N GLY A 97 6.42 10.41 20.27
CA GLY A 97 5.03 10.18 20.68
C GLY A 97 3.94 10.62 19.69
N ARG A 98 4.32 11.20 18.56
CA ARG A 98 3.37 11.56 17.49
C ARG A 98 2.89 10.32 16.75
N GLN A 99 1.66 10.37 16.25
CA GLN A 99 1.03 9.23 15.57
C GLN A 99 0.94 9.45 14.08
N VAL A 100 1.01 8.35 13.32
CA VAL A 100 0.61 8.33 11.91
C VAL A 100 -0.88 8.65 11.80
N ARG A 101 -1.25 9.44 10.80
CA ARG A 101 -2.65 9.82 10.55
C ARG A 101 -3.07 9.43 9.15
N ASN A 102 -4.28 8.89 9.02
CA ASN A 102 -4.90 8.68 7.73
C ASN A 102 -5.38 10.03 7.19
N VAL A 103 -4.86 10.45 6.04
CA VAL A 103 -5.29 11.67 5.32
C VAL A 103 -6.43 11.34 4.37
N TYR A 104 -6.37 10.17 3.78
CA TYR A 104 -7.40 9.60 2.92
C TYR A 104 -7.50 8.10 3.14
N VAL A 105 -8.71 7.59 3.09
CA VAL A 105 -9.02 6.15 3.10
C VAL A 105 -10.10 5.90 2.08
N ASN A 106 -9.91 4.88 1.25
CA ASN A 106 -10.93 4.46 0.29
C ASN A 106 -12.27 4.17 1.01
N PRO A 107 -13.42 4.55 0.45
CA PRO A 107 -14.73 4.31 1.06
C PRO A 107 -15.04 2.83 1.38
N HIS A 108 -14.44 1.89 0.66
CA HIS A 108 -14.54 0.45 0.95
C HIS A 108 -13.53 -0.03 2.00
N VAL A 109 -12.70 0.87 2.52
CA VAL A 109 -11.71 0.60 3.57
C VAL A 109 -12.07 1.46 4.76
N TYR A 110 -12.26 0.88 5.93
CA TYR A 110 -12.44 1.69 7.13
C TYR A 110 -11.11 1.86 7.87
N ALA A 111 -10.87 3.05 8.36
CA ALA A 111 -9.72 3.34 9.20
C ALA A 111 -10.12 3.24 10.66
N GLN A 112 -9.51 2.33 11.38
CA GLN A 112 -9.57 2.32 12.83
C GLN A 112 -8.21 2.69 13.37
N GLN A 113 -8.11 3.86 13.98
CA GLN A 113 -6.93 4.22 14.72
C GLN A 113 -7.00 3.51 16.06
N TYR A 114 -6.21 2.46 16.23
CA TYR A 114 -6.08 1.83 17.53
C TYR A 114 -4.62 1.52 17.83
N VAL A 115 -4.30 1.55 19.10
CA VAL A 115 -3.01 1.17 19.63
C VAL A 115 -3.09 -0.30 20.02
N GLY A 116 -2.52 -1.16 19.22
CA GLY A 116 -2.41 -2.58 19.51
C GLY A 116 -1.04 -3.08 19.06
N GLU A 117 -0.45 -4.00 19.81
CA GLU A 117 0.87 -4.57 19.51
C GLU A 117 2.00 -3.53 19.36
N GLY A 118 1.83 -2.33 19.96
CA GLY A 118 2.78 -1.23 19.83
C GLY A 118 2.68 -0.40 18.54
N ALA A 119 1.75 -0.69 17.64
CA ALA A 119 1.57 0.09 16.43
C ALA A 119 0.99 1.48 16.72
N SER A 120 1.50 2.52 16.05
CA SER A 120 1.01 3.90 16.19
C SER A 120 -0.21 4.21 15.31
N GLY A 121 -0.52 3.35 14.36
CA GLY A 121 -1.70 3.45 13.51
C GLY A 121 -1.96 2.12 12.83
N LYS A 122 -3.19 1.67 12.91
CA LYS A 122 -3.69 0.51 12.21
C LYS A 122 -4.93 0.91 11.42
N ALA A 123 -5.09 0.37 10.25
CA ALA A 123 -6.34 0.48 9.52
C ALA A 123 -6.58 -0.80 8.71
N GLY A 124 -7.84 -1.12 8.50
CA GLY A 124 -8.24 -2.29 7.75
C GLY A 124 -9.51 -2.03 6.97
N GLY A 125 -9.63 -2.66 5.83
CA GLY A 125 -10.85 -2.72 5.04
C GLY A 125 -11.50 -4.06 5.22
N ARG A 126 -12.83 -4.08 5.25
CA ARG A 126 -13.60 -5.32 5.20
C ARG A 126 -14.35 -5.39 3.87
N ASP A 127 -14.54 -6.63 3.41
CA ASP A 127 -15.38 -6.90 2.24
C ASP A 127 -14.95 -6.09 1.00
N VAL A 128 -13.63 -6.02 0.76
CA VAL A 128 -13.07 -5.27 -0.37
C VAL A 128 -13.50 -5.93 -1.70
N PRO A 129 -14.40 -5.32 -2.48
CA PRO A 129 -15.16 -6.04 -3.52
C PRO A 129 -14.34 -6.39 -4.75
N TRP A 130 -13.23 -5.67 -5.00
CA TRP A 130 -12.39 -5.91 -6.19
C TRP A 130 -11.30 -6.95 -5.96
N ILE A 131 -11.01 -7.36 -4.71
CA ILE A 131 -9.97 -8.35 -4.43
C ILE A 131 -10.56 -9.77 -4.51
N LYS A 132 -10.07 -10.55 -5.47
CA LYS A 132 -10.49 -11.93 -5.75
C LYS A 132 -9.30 -12.86 -5.85
N THR A 133 -9.54 -14.17 -5.76
CA THR A 133 -8.52 -15.18 -6.03
C THR A 133 -8.26 -15.33 -7.53
N LYS A 134 -7.09 -15.88 -7.88
CA LYS A 134 -6.68 -16.19 -9.27
C LYS A 134 -6.65 -14.98 -10.19
N GLN A 135 -6.42 -13.79 -9.63
CA GLN A 135 -6.25 -12.56 -10.37
C GLN A 135 -4.95 -11.88 -9.94
N TRP A 136 -4.29 -11.25 -10.88
CA TRP A 136 -3.09 -10.45 -10.63
C TRP A 136 -3.46 -9.05 -10.16
N TYR A 137 -2.71 -8.58 -9.17
CA TYR A 137 -2.79 -7.22 -8.64
C TYR A 137 -1.42 -6.59 -8.67
N THR A 138 -1.33 -5.33 -9.14
CA THR A 138 -0.14 -4.52 -8.92
C THR A 138 -0.32 -3.74 -7.64
N MET A 139 0.49 -4.04 -6.66
CA MET A 139 0.62 -3.25 -5.42
C MET A 139 1.59 -2.12 -5.68
N PHE A 140 1.22 -0.90 -5.30
CA PHE A 140 2.01 0.30 -5.53
C PHE A 140 2.03 1.16 -4.28
N ILE A 141 3.23 1.54 -3.84
CA ILE A 141 3.42 2.48 -2.74
C ILE A 141 4.36 3.60 -3.16
N ARG A 142 4.06 4.82 -2.72
CA ARG A 142 4.89 6.00 -2.97
C ARG A 142 4.97 6.84 -1.70
N THR A 143 6.17 7.43 -1.44
CA THR A 143 6.36 8.47 -0.43
C THR A 143 6.69 9.80 -1.06
N TRP A 144 6.33 10.91 -0.39
CA TRP A 144 6.58 12.27 -0.86
C TRP A 144 6.48 13.31 0.25
N GLY A 145 6.85 14.56 -0.07
CA GLY A 145 6.62 15.72 0.78
C GLY A 145 7.40 15.67 2.08
N ALA A 146 8.64 15.13 2.06
CA ALA A 146 9.53 15.15 3.21
C ALA A 146 9.82 16.60 3.62
N ASP A 147 9.44 16.98 4.84
CA ASP A 147 9.60 18.31 5.42
C ASP A 147 10.27 18.20 6.78
N GLU A 148 11.54 18.51 6.85
CA GLU A 148 12.33 18.43 8.08
C GLU A 148 11.87 19.43 9.13
N ALA A 149 11.39 20.61 8.73
CA ALA A 149 10.92 21.62 9.67
C ALA A 149 9.63 21.20 10.37
N LYS A 150 8.72 20.57 9.62
CA LYS A 150 7.48 20.02 10.16
C LYS A 150 7.65 18.62 10.74
N LYS A 151 8.78 17.97 10.45
CA LYS A 151 9.05 16.56 10.76
C LYS A 151 7.90 15.67 10.25
N GLU A 152 7.61 15.73 8.96
CA GLU A 152 6.55 14.95 8.34
C GLU A 152 6.86 14.56 6.90
N CYS A 153 6.21 13.51 6.44
CA CYS A 153 6.09 13.13 5.04
C CYS A 153 4.73 12.43 4.83
N TYR A 154 4.48 12.07 3.58
CA TYR A 154 3.29 11.32 3.20
C TYR A 154 3.68 10.00 2.56
N ALA A 155 2.83 9.00 2.70
CA ALA A 155 2.89 7.76 1.92
C ALA A 155 1.49 7.41 1.41
N GLY A 156 1.41 6.96 0.16
CA GLY A 156 0.17 6.51 -0.47
C GLY A 156 0.30 5.08 -0.95
N TRP A 157 -0.79 4.32 -0.79
CA TRP A 157 -0.92 2.96 -1.26
C TRP A 157 -2.04 2.85 -2.30
N TRP A 158 -1.69 2.30 -3.46
CA TRP A 158 -2.62 1.98 -4.54
C TRP A 158 -2.55 0.51 -4.90
N MET A 159 -3.63 0.00 -5.43
CA MET A 159 -3.74 -1.36 -5.96
C MET A 159 -4.39 -1.30 -7.34
N LYS A 160 -3.78 -1.96 -8.33
CA LYS A 160 -4.40 -2.18 -9.64
C LYS A 160 -4.95 -3.59 -9.72
N ASP A 161 -6.23 -3.72 -9.99
CA ASP A 161 -6.81 -4.96 -10.51
C ASP A 161 -6.43 -5.09 -11.99
N GLN A 162 -5.53 -6.02 -12.31
CA GLN A 162 -5.05 -6.17 -13.68
C GLN A 162 -6.13 -6.74 -14.62
N ALA A 163 -7.03 -7.57 -14.11
CA ALA A 163 -8.12 -8.15 -14.91
C ALA A 163 -9.16 -7.09 -15.31
N GLY A 164 -9.53 -6.24 -14.37
CA GLY A 164 -10.43 -5.09 -14.61
C GLY A 164 -9.73 -3.88 -15.20
N ASN A 165 -8.39 -3.89 -15.26
CA ASN A 165 -7.56 -2.74 -15.61
C ASN A 165 -7.93 -1.48 -14.81
N GLN A 166 -8.21 -1.63 -13.51
CA GLN A 166 -8.72 -0.57 -12.66
C GLN A 166 -7.80 -0.32 -11.46
N TRP A 167 -7.50 0.95 -11.21
CA TRP A 167 -6.74 1.39 -10.06
C TRP A 167 -7.64 1.78 -8.89
N HIS A 168 -7.23 1.36 -7.70
CA HIS A 168 -7.88 1.72 -6.44
C HIS A 168 -6.86 2.42 -5.54
N HIS A 169 -7.13 3.67 -5.18
CA HIS A 169 -6.38 4.36 -4.15
C HIS A 169 -6.85 3.83 -2.78
N ILE A 170 -6.02 3.08 -2.10
CA ILE A 170 -6.38 2.43 -0.82
C ILE A 170 -6.34 3.44 0.31
N ALA A 171 -5.21 4.13 0.48
CA ALA A 171 -5.05 5.12 1.54
C ALA A 171 -3.89 6.09 1.26
N THR A 172 -3.93 7.25 1.92
CA THR A 172 -2.80 8.16 2.08
C THR A 172 -2.58 8.42 3.57
N PHE A 173 -1.33 8.33 4.00
CA PHE A 173 -0.91 8.53 5.38
C PHE A 173 -0.04 9.77 5.50
N ARG A 174 -0.22 10.53 6.59
CA ARG A 174 0.76 11.49 7.07
C ARG A 174 1.59 10.83 8.16
N ILE A 175 2.87 10.74 7.93
CA ILE A 175 3.84 10.09 8.79
C ILE A 175 4.59 11.19 9.55
N PRO A 176 4.71 11.13 10.88
CA PRO A 176 5.33 12.18 11.69
C PRO A 176 6.86 12.11 11.68
N TYR A 177 7.43 12.00 10.49
CA TYR A 177 8.86 11.94 10.22
C TYR A 177 9.13 12.34 8.77
N ALA A 178 10.21 13.09 8.51
CA ALA A 178 10.60 13.53 7.18
C ALA A 178 11.39 12.43 6.45
N ALA A 179 10.70 11.38 5.99
CA ALA A 179 11.32 10.35 5.18
C ALA A 179 11.30 10.71 3.69
N THR A 180 12.41 10.48 3.01
CA THR A 180 12.58 10.70 1.57
C THR A 180 12.23 9.47 0.75
N GLY A 181 12.33 8.28 1.34
CA GLY A 181 12.10 7.01 0.67
C GLY A 181 11.86 5.85 1.62
N PHE A 182 11.99 4.65 1.08
CA PHE A 182 11.91 3.39 1.78
C PHE A 182 13.28 2.70 1.79
N LYS A 183 13.51 1.86 2.79
CA LYS A 183 14.68 1.00 2.88
C LYS A 183 14.25 -0.46 2.84
N GLY A 184 14.65 -1.15 1.77
CA GLY A 184 14.27 -2.54 1.56
C GLY A 184 12.79 -2.71 1.24
N ASN A 185 12.42 -3.90 0.92
CA ASN A 185 11.04 -4.35 0.82
C ASN A 185 11.00 -5.84 1.17
N GLY A 186 9.80 -6.33 1.36
CA GLY A 186 9.51 -7.74 1.56
C GLY A 186 8.05 -7.94 1.88
N GLY A 187 7.75 -9.16 2.25
CA GLY A 187 6.44 -9.52 2.72
C GLY A 187 6.53 -10.76 3.61
N PHE A 188 5.39 -11.18 4.07
CA PHE A 188 5.28 -12.42 4.82
C PHE A 188 3.93 -13.08 4.62
N LEU A 189 3.91 -14.38 4.81
CA LEU A 189 2.70 -15.16 4.96
C LEU A 189 2.53 -15.51 6.44
N GLU A 190 1.39 -15.14 7.00
CA GLU A 190 1.14 -15.28 8.43
C GLU A 190 -0.14 -16.06 8.69
N ASP A 191 -0.07 -16.98 9.66
CA ASP A 191 -1.22 -17.56 10.30
C ASP A 191 -1.52 -16.81 11.59
N PHE A 192 -2.58 -16.01 11.60
CA PHE A 192 -2.95 -15.23 12.78
C PHE A 192 -3.95 -15.94 13.71
N GLY A 193 -4.35 -17.19 13.40
CA GLY A 193 -5.41 -17.84 14.17
C GLY A 193 -5.21 -19.29 14.60
N HIS A 194 -4.49 -20.12 13.84
CA HIS A 194 -4.62 -21.59 14.02
C HIS A 194 -3.34 -22.41 14.07
N GLY A 195 -2.20 -21.80 14.25
CA GLY A 195 -0.95 -22.52 14.52
C GLY A 195 -0.33 -23.23 13.32
N GLY A 196 -0.49 -22.69 12.13
CA GLY A 196 0.33 -23.06 10.97
C GLY A 196 -0.01 -24.38 10.30
N ARG A 197 -1.18 -24.93 10.54
CA ARG A 197 -1.58 -26.25 10.03
C ARG A 197 -1.95 -26.29 8.56
N LYS A 198 -2.38 -25.18 7.97
CA LYS A 198 -2.81 -25.09 6.58
C LYS A 198 -1.71 -24.48 5.72
N GLN A 199 -1.61 -24.92 4.48
CA GLN A 199 -0.71 -24.33 3.49
C GLN A 199 -1.27 -22.97 3.07
N ARG A 200 -0.36 -22.00 2.92
CA ARG A 200 -0.64 -20.66 2.41
C ARG A 200 0.20 -20.43 1.19
N GLU A 201 -0.39 -19.85 0.16
CA GLU A 201 0.30 -19.66 -1.10
C GLU A 201 0.11 -18.24 -1.63
N LEU A 202 1.20 -17.67 -2.12
CA LEU A 202 1.25 -16.38 -2.79
C LEU A 202 2.11 -16.50 -4.04
N TRP A 203 1.67 -15.90 -5.11
CA TRP A 203 2.47 -15.78 -6.34
C TRP A 203 3.00 -14.38 -6.47
N ARG A 204 4.30 -14.26 -6.75
CA ARG A 204 5.03 -13.03 -6.95
C ARG A 204 5.45 -12.93 -8.42
N GLY A 205 4.98 -11.91 -9.11
CA GLY A 205 5.31 -11.59 -10.50
C GLY A 205 6.38 -10.50 -10.61
N LYS A 206 6.15 -9.53 -11.50
CA LYS A 206 7.06 -8.41 -11.75
C LYS A 206 7.16 -7.49 -10.54
N GLY A 207 8.30 -6.82 -10.40
CA GLY A 207 8.47 -5.77 -9.42
C GLY A 207 9.45 -4.70 -9.88
N PHE A 208 9.20 -3.48 -9.45
CA PHE A 208 10.02 -2.34 -9.76
C PHE A 208 10.10 -1.41 -8.55
N TYR A 209 11.17 -0.65 -8.49
CA TYR A 209 11.28 0.46 -7.57
C TYR A 209 11.87 1.67 -8.29
N ARG A 210 11.63 2.85 -7.74
CA ARG A 210 12.23 4.07 -8.27
C ARG A 210 13.22 4.61 -7.25
N HIS A 211 14.45 4.79 -7.70
CA HIS A 211 15.55 5.33 -6.91
C HIS A 211 16.18 6.50 -7.65
N ASN A 212 16.30 7.66 -7.02
CA ASN A 212 16.80 8.88 -7.66
C ASN A 212 16.13 9.20 -9.01
N GLY A 213 14.80 9.04 -9.09
CA GLY A 213 14.03 9.29 -10.30
C GLY A 213 14.14 8.22 -11.39
N THR A 214 14.95 7.19 -11.20
CA THR A 214 15.19 6.12 -12.19
C THR A 214 14.47 4.83 -11.76
N TRP A 215 13.77 4.20 -12.70
CA TRP A 215 13.16 2.90 -12.51
C TRP A 215 14.20 1.79 -12.55
N GLU A 216 14.15 0.91 -11.58
CA GLU A 216 15.00 -0.26 -11.47
C GLU A 216 14.14 -1.52 -11.20
N LYS A 217 14.69 -2.68 -11.58
CA LYS A 217 14.02 -3.97 -11.34
C LYS A 217 14.09 -4.37 -9.88
N CYS A 218 12.96 -4.82 -9.36
CA CYS A 218 12.86 -5.56 -8.11
C CYS A 218 12.66 -7.04 -8.45
N ASP A 219 13.69 -7.64 -9.08
CA ASP A 219 13.62 -8.99 -9.66
C ASP A 219 14.22 -10.08 -8.78
N THR A 220 14.86 -9.71 -7.68
CA THR A 220 15.56 -10.64 -6.79
C THR A 220 14.77 -10.83 -5.50
N VAL A 221 14.26 -12.03 -5.29
CA VAL A 221 13.49 -12.42 -4.08
C VAL A 221 14.33 -13.35 -3.23
N SER A 222 14.42 -13.07 -1.94
CA SER A 222 15.17 -13.87 -0.97
C SER A 222 14.25 -14.45 0.10
N ILE A 223 14.46 -15.69 0.45
CA ILE A 223 13.76 -16.38 1.53
C ILE A 223 14.77 -16.92 2.53
N ASN A 224 14.67 -16.46 3.77
CA ASN A 224 15.49 -16.99 4.86
C ASN A 224 14.72 -18.10 5.57
N VAL A 225 15.18 -19.32 5.43
CA VAL A 225 14.57 -20.48 6.10
C VAL A 225 15.23 -20.65 7.47
N PRO A 226 14.48 -20.60 8.60
CA PRO A 226 15.03 -20.83 9.91
C PRO A 226 15.69 -22.20 10.06
N LYS A 227 16.67 -22.32 10.95
CA LYS A 227 17.26 -23.61 11.29
C LYS A 227 16.22 -24.54 11.93
N GLU A 228 16.35 -25.85 11.68
CA GLU A 228 15.56 -26.86 12.39
C GLU A 228 15.78 -26.74 13.92
N GLY A 229 14.69 -26.80 14.69
CA GLY A 229 14.73 -26.65 16.15
C GLY A 229 14.54 -25.22 16.67
N GLY A 230 14.46 -24.20 15.81
CA GLY A 230 14.00 -22.85 16.19
C GLY A 230 12.52 -22.85 16.60
N MET A 231 12.07 -21.78 17.25
CA MET A 231 10.74 -21.69 17.87
C MET A 231 9.56 -22.02 16.97
N LYS A 232 9.73 -22.04 15.64
CA LYS A 232 8.70 -22.49 14.70
C LYS A 232 9.35 -23.03 13.43
N TYR A 233 9.02 -24.26 13.12
CA TYR A 233 9.47 -24.95 11.93
C TYR A 233 8.72 -24.42 10.71
N SER A 234 9.29 -23.47 10.01
CA SER A 234 8.72 -22.94 8.78
C SER A 234 9.14 -23.76 7.58
N GLY A 235 8.19 -24.28 6.85
CA GLY A 235 8.42 -25.03 5.62
C GLY A 235 8.01 -24.23 4.39
N TRP A 236 8.99 -23.91 3.55
CA TRP A 236 8.75 -23.28 2.27
C TRP A 236 8.81 -24.27 1.12
N THR A 237 7.85 -24.16 0.22
CA THR A 237 7.91 -24.74 -1.12
C THR A 237 7.86 -23.60 -2.11
N VAL A 238 8.89 -23.49 -2.94
CA VAL A 238 9.05 -22.38 -3.87
C VAL A 238 9.40 -22.92 -5.24
N HIS A 239 8.70 -22.44 -6.25
CA HIS A 239 8.95 -22.77 -7.64
C HIS A 239 8.97 -21.53 -8.51
N GLN A 240 9.92 -21.47 -9.45
CA GLN A 240 9.87 -20.53 -10.56
C GLN A 240 9.07 -21.15 -11.70
N THR A 241 8.11 -20.40 -12.20
CA THR A 241 7.17 -20.83 -13.26
C THR A 241 7.09 -19.77 -14.35
N GLU A 242 6.39 -20.06 -15.43
CA GLU A 242 6.19 -19.15 -16.55
C GLU A 242 7.53 -18.59 -17.11
N ASN A 243 8.46 -19.51 -17.42
CA ASN A 243 9.80 -19.15 -17.91
C ASN A 243 10.59 -18.22 -16.96
N ASP A 244 10.52 -18.51 -15.66
CA ASP A 244 11.15 -17.76 -14.57
C ASP A 244 10.59 -16.34 -14.34
N SER A 245 9.41 -16.01 -14.85
CA SER A 245 8.78 -14.70 -14.63
C SER A 245 7.87 -14.65 -13.40
N VAL A 246 7.52 -15.81 -12.82
CA VAL A 246 6.67 -15.94 -11.64
C VAL A 246 7.33 -16.81 -10.59
N LEU A 247 7.26 -16.38 -9.34
CA LEU A 247 7.65 -17.16 -8.18
C LEU A 247 6.40 -17.57 -7.40
N THR A 248 6.12 -18.87 -7.34
CA THR A 248 5.07 -19.41 -6.46
C THR A 248 5.68 -19.75 -5.12
N MET A 249 5.14 -19.21 -4.05
CA MET A 249 5.65 -19.36 -2.70
C MET A 249 4.56 -19.94 -1.82
N SER A 250 4.78 -21.14 -1.29
CA SER A 250 3.89 -21.79 -0.35
C SER A 250 4.57 -21.94 1.01
N TYR A 251 3.86 -21.63 2.06
CA TYR A 251 4.30 -21.73 3.43
C TYR A 251 3.37 -22.61 4.26
N THR A 252 3.94 -23.45 5.09
CA THR A 252 3.21 -24.25 6.08
C THR A 252 4.11 -24.65 7.25
N GLU A 253 3.55 -24.76 8.44
CA GLU A 253 4.19 -25.39 9.60
C GLU A 253 3.91 -26.90 9.69
N ASN A 254 2.99 -27.41 8.88
CA ASN A 254 2.67 -28.83 8.85
C ASN A 254 3.76 -29.62 8.15
N ARG A 255 4.42 -30.55 8.87
CA ARG A 255 5.51 -31.37 8.36
C ARG A 255 5.11 -32.36 7.27
N GLN A 256 3.83 -32.60 7.07
CA GLN A 256 3.32 -33.52 6.04
C GLN A 256 3.31 -32.89 4.64
N PHE A 257 3.40 -31.56 4.56
CA PHE A 257 3.47 -30.88 3.26
C PHE A 257 4.90 -30.87 2.71
N PRO A 258 5.04 -30.94 1.39
CA PRO A 258 6.34 -30.93 0.74
C PRO A 258 7.10 -29.64 1.01
N ARG A 259 8.41 -29.73 1.02
CA ARG A 259 9.35 -28.63 1.19
C ARG A 259 10.51 -28.81 0.25
N ASN A 260 10.96 -27.75 -0.37
CA ASN A 260 12.09 -27.81 -1.28
C ASN A 260 13.21 -26.81 -0.94
N LEU A 261 13.08 -26.06 0.16
CA LEU A 261 14.13 -25.17 0.62
C LEU A 261 14.80 -25.71 1.88
N ASP A 262 16.12 -25.69 1.89
CA ASP A 262 16.93 -26.18 3.01
C ASP A 262 16.81 -25.29 4.25
N PRO A 263 16.61 -25.87 5.44
CA PRO A 263 16.61 -25.12 6.70
C PRO A 263 17.96 -24.43 6.98
N GLY A 264 17.92 -23.29 7.62
CA GLY A 264 19.10 -22.54 8.05
C GLY A 264 19.86 -21.84 6.92
N ARG A 265 19.28 -21.76 5.73
CA ARG A 265 19.87 -21.09 4.55
C ARG A 265 19.02 -19.92 4.05
N LYS A 266 19.69 -19.00 3.41
CA LYS A 266 19.10 -17.99 2.54
C LYS A 266 19.04 -18.55 1.12
N HIS A 267 17.86 -18.57 0.53
CA HIS A 267 17.63 -18.91 -0.88
C HIS A 267 17.31 -17.65 -1.66
N THR A 268 17.82 -17.53 -2.87
CA THR A 268 17.63 -16.34 -3.71
C THR A 268 17.14 -16.78 -5.09
N PHE A 269 16.09 -16.11 -5.55
CA PHE A 269 15.44 -16.37 -6.84
C PHE A 269 15.48 -15.08 -7.65
N ARG A 270 15.79 -15.18 -8.94
CA ARG A 270 15.77 -14.05 -9.85
C ARG A 270 14.70 -14.25 -10.92
N LEU A 271 13.79 -13.27 -11.00
CA LEU A 271 12.68 -13.28 -11.95
C LEU A 271 13.06 -12.60 -13.26
N LYS A 272 12.63 -13.19 -14.38
CA LYS A 272 12.72 -12.54 -15.69
C LYS A 272 11.60 -11.53 -15.83
N GLN A 273 11.94 -10.28 -16.10
CA GLN A 273 10.98 -9.20 -16.27
C GLN A 273 11.56 -8.09 -17.17
N PRO A 274 10.71 -7.19 -17.72
CA PRO A 274 11.17 -6.03 -18.49
C PRO A 274 12.00 -5.07 -17.63
N ASP A 275 12.73 -4.14 -18.28
CA ASP A 275 13.61 -3.20 -17.60
C ASP A 275 12.89 -2.08 -16.88
N ALA A 276 11.65 -1.76 -17.30
CA ALA A 276 10.84 -0.72 -16.70
C ALA A 276 9.36 -1.15 -16.62
N PRO A 277 8.56 -0.57 -15.71
CA PRO A 277 7.14 -0.83 -15.63
C PRO A 277 6.40 -0.28 -16.85
N VAL A 278 5.30 -0.95 -17.21
CA VAL A 278 4.32 -0.38 -18.15
C VAL A 278 3.43 0.57 -17.34
N MET A 279 3.34 1.80 -17.81
CA MET A 279 2.55 2.86 -17.17
C MET A 279 1.25 3.08 -17.95
N ASP A 280 0.13 3.16 -17.24
CA ASP A 280 -1.16 3.51 -17.85
C ASP A 280 -1.19 4.98 -18.23
N ALA A 281 -1.97 5.33 -19.25
CA ALA A 281 -2.16 6.72 -19.63
C ALA A 281 -3.09 7.46 -18.65
N ILE A 282 -2.87 8.76 -18.50
CA ILE A 282 -3.80 9.63 -17.78
C ILE A 282 -5.01 9.90 -18.67
N MET A 283 -6.21 9.56 -18.20
CA MET A 283 -7.48 9.84 -18.85
C MET A 283 -8.35 10.69 -17.93
N ALA A 284 -8.23 12.00 -18.08
CA ALA A 284 -8.92 12.99 -17.24
C ALA A 284 -9.87 13.85 -18.10
N GLU A 285 -10.99 14.22 -17.49
CA GLU A 285 -11.94 15.19 -18.00
C GLU A 285 -12.16 16.26 -16.92
N GLY A 286 -12.22 17.53 -17.31
CA GLY A 286 -12.38 18.63 -16.36
C GLY A 286 -13.35 19.70 -16.87
N SER A 287 -13.90 20.44 -15.92
CA SER A 287 -14.74 21.62 -16.18
C SER A 287 -14.43 22.73 -15.19
N ALA A 288 -14.65 23.95 -15.61
CA ALA A 288 -14.55 25.12 -14.74
C ALA A 288 -15.81 25.97 -14.87
N ARG A 289 -16.32 26.50 -13.76
CA ARG A 289 -17.45 27.43 -13.74
C ARG A 289 -17.14 28.63 -12.87
N HIS A 290 -17.51 29.78 -13.38
CA HIS A 290 -17.40 31.03 -12.66
C HIS A 290 -18.62 31.22 -11.72
N ASN A 291 -18.39 31.65 -10.49
CA ASN A 291 -19.43 31.92 -9.51
C ASN A 291 -19.05 33.14 -8.66
N GLY A 292 -19.48 34.32 -9.08
CA GLY A 292 -19.13 35.58 -8.44
C GLY A 292 -17.64 35.91 -8.55
N ASP A 293 -16.94 35.99 -7.42
CA ASP A 293 -15.50 36.19 -7.32
C ASP A 293 -14.71 34.85 -7.21
N GLN A 294 -15.39 33.73 -7.53
CA GLN A 294 -14.80 32.42 -7.41
C GLN A 294 -14.85 31.65 -8.73
N VAL A 295 -13.87 30.78 -8.92
CA VAL A 295 -13.88 29.74 -9.94
C VAL A 295 -13.89 28.39 -9.25
N ILE A 296 -14.84 27.54 -9.66
CA ILE A 296 -14.92 26.15 -9.21
C ILE A 296 -14.40 25.30 -10.35
N VAL A 297 -13.37 24.52 -10.08
CA VAL A 297 -12.76 23.57 -11.02
C VAL A 297 -13.06 22.17 -10.55
N ASP A 298 -13.74 21.39 -11.37
CA ASP A 298 -14.07 20.00 -11.13
C ASP A 298 -13.39 19.11 -12.18
N TRP A 299 -12.94 17.92 -11.78
CA TRP A 299 -12.40 16.95 -12.72
C TRP A 299 -12.63 15.52 -12.26
N SER A 300 -12.58 14.61 -13.21
CA SER A 300 -12.66 13.17 -12.99
C SER A 300 -11.56 12.44 -13.73
N LEU A 301 -11.27 11.24 -13.30
CA LEU A 301 -10.43 10.28 -14.00
C LEU A 301 -11.30 9.09 -14.42
N LYS A 302 -11.03 8.53 -15.60
CA LYS A 302 -11.64 7.25 -15.98
C LYS A 302 -11.08 6.14 -15.11
N ASP A 303 -11.87 5.11 -14.86
CA ASP A 303 -11.48 3.97 -14.00
C ASP A 303 -10.19 3.26 -14.46
N THR A 304 -9.93 3.26 -15.77
CA THR A 304 -8.72 2.67 -16.38
C THR A 304 -7.55 3.66 -16.47
N SER A 305 -7.72 4.88 -15.97
CA SER A 305 -6.67 5.90 -15.95
C SER A 305 -5.60 5.55 -14.93
N SER A 306 -4.34 5.94 -15.23
CA SER A 306 -3.35 6.06 -14.16
C SER A 306 -3.87 7.01 -13.06
N PRO A 307 -3.71 6.66 -11.77
CA PRO A 307 -4.21 7.48 -10.67
C PRO A 307 -3.50 8.82 -10.58
N GLN A 308 -4.25 9.85 -10.24
CA GLN A 308 -3.67 11.13 -9.88
C GLN A 308 -2.78 11.00 -8.66
N PHE A 309 -1.66 11.69 -8.71
CA PHE A 309 -0.79 11.98 -7.59
C PHE A 309 -0.88 13.46 -7.17
N ALA A 310 -0.80 14.35 -8.17
CA ALA A 310 -0.81 15.79 -7.98
C ALA A 310 -1.66 16.48 -9.04
N TYR A 311 -1.99 17.72 -8.80
CA TYR A 311 -2.62 18.59 -9.80
C TYR A 311 -2.06 20.00 -9.71
N LYS A 312 -2.12 20.70 -10.85
CA LYS A 312 -1.85 22.13 -10.97
C LYS A 312 -3.01 22.82 -11.68
N ILE A 313 -3.54 23.86 -11.09
CA ILE A 313 -4.57 24.72 -11.67
C ILE A 313 -3.93 26.08 -11.90
N GLU A 314 -3.95 26.56 -13.13
CA GLU A 314 -3.49 27.87 -13.55
C GLU A 314 -4.69 28.64 -14.12
N VAL A 315 -4.97 29.81 -13.61
CA VAL A 315 -6.05 30.69 -14.08
C VAL A 315 -5.44 31.84 -14.86
N PHE A 316 -5.95 32.10 -16.04
CA PHE A 316 -5.50 33.16 -16.96
C PHE A 316 -6.65 34.12 -17.26
N ASP A 317 -6.32 35.35 -17.62
CA ASP A 317 -7.24 36.37 -18.09
C ASP A 317 -7.44 36.35 -19.60
N ASN A 318 -6.79 35.40 -20.29
CA ASN A 318 -6.83 35.29 -21.76
C ASN A 318 -6.97 33.83 -22.22
N PRO A 319 -7.67 33.57 -23.36
CA PRO A 319 -7.94 32.22 -23.84
C PRO A 319 -6.72 31.49 -24.45
N GLN A 320 -5.62 32.19 -24.66
CA GLN A 320 -4.38 31.64 -25.20
C GLN A 320 -3.52 31.00 -24.11
N TYR A 321 -3.92 31.10 -22.83
CA TYR A 321 -3.16 30.66 -21.67
C TYR A 321 -1.72 31.22 -21.68
N SER A 322 -1.56 32.47 -22.10
CA SER A 322 -0.28 33.14 -22.29
C SER A 322 -0.01 34.15 -21.16
N GLY A 323 1.26 34.46 -20.95
CA GLY A 323 1.66 35.36 -19.87
C GLY A 323 1.71 34.70 -18.49
N THR A 324 1.65 35.52 -17.45
CA THR A 324 1.65 35.07 -16.07
C THR A 324 0.23 34.71 -15.64
N PRO A 325 -0.03 33.52 -15.09
CA PRO A 325 -1.33 33.20 -14.52
C PRO A 325 -1.71 34.18 -13.41
N VAL A 326 -2.96 34.59 -13.37
CA VAL A 326 -3.50 35.48 -12.31
C VAL A 326 -3.67 34.73 -10.97
N HIS A 327 -3.80 33.42 -11.04
CA HIS A 327 -3.84 32.56 -9.85
C HIS A 327 -3.24 31.19 -10.17
N VAL A 328 -2.50 30.60 -9.23
CA VAL A 328 -1.91 29.26 -9.36
C VAL A 328 -2.11 28.48 -8.08
N VAL A 329 -2.57 27.25 -8.20
CA VAL A 329 -2.59 26.26 -7.13
C VAL A 329 -1.90 24.99 -7.63
N GLU A 330 -0.94 24.47 -6.87
CA GLU A 330 -0.28 23.20 -7.16
C GLU A 330 -0.19 22.39 -5.88
N GLU A 331 -0.75 21.18 -5.88
CA GLU A 331 -0.86 20.34 -4.69
C GLU A 331 -0.63 18.86 -5.01
N GLN A 332 0.06 18.18 -4.09
CA GLN A 332 0.27 16.73 -4.12
C GLN A 332 -0.80 16.03 -3.26
N ILE A 333 -2.04 16.07 -3.73
CA ILE A 333 -3.21 15.50 -3.02
C ILE A 333 -3.95 14.54 -3.96
N PRO A 334 -3.67 13.23 -3.85
CA PRO A 334 -4.15 12.23 -4.81
C PRO A 334 -5.67 12.09 -4.93
N HIS A 335 -6.41 12.38 -3.87
CA HIS A 335 -7.86 12.13 -3.78
C HIS A 335 -8.76 13.32 -4.10
N VAL A 336 -8.20 14.52 -4.23
CA VAL A 336 -8.99 15.71 -4.55
C VAL A 336 -9.40 15.73 -6.02
N ARG A 337 -10.66 16.12 -6.28
CA ARG A 337 -11.28 16.19 -7.62
C ARG A 337 -12.06 17.49 -7.85
N THR A 338 -11.97 18.42 -6.91
CA THR A 338 -12.61 19.73 -7.01
C THR A 338 -11.80 20.76 -6.23
N ARG A 339 -11.76 22.00 -6.75
CA ARG A 339 -11.18 23.16 -6.07
C ARG A 339 -12.00 24.40 -6.33
N THR A 340 -12.21 25.19 -5.28
CA THR A 340 -12.74 26.53 -5.37
C THR A 340 -11.59 27.52 -5.16
N LEU A 341 -11.43 28.42 -6.11
CA LEU A 341 -10.37 29.45 -6.13
C LEU A 341 -11.03 30.83 -6.03
N SER A 342 -10.56 31.67 -5.12
CA SER A 342 -10.97 33.09 -5.08
C SER A 342 -10.12 33.87 -6.07
N LEU A 343 -10.79 34.65 -6.92
CA LEU A 343 -10.13 35.49 -7.92
C LEU A 343 -10.05 36.93 -7.44
N PRO A 344 -9.10 37.73 -7.96
CA PRO A 344 -9.15 39.20 -7.83
C PRO A 344 -10.48 39.76 -8.36
N ARG A 345 -11.01 40.79 -7.71
CA ARG A 345 -12.35 41.34 -7.97
C ARG A 345 -12.56 41.94 -9.37
N ASP A 346 -11.49 42.23 -10.08
CA ASP A 346 -11.46 42.85 -11.40
C ASP A 346 -11.47 41.86 -12.58
N ILE A 347 -11.51 40.58 -12.30
CA ILE A 347 -11.54 39.54 -13.35
C ILE A 347 -13.00 39.21 -13.70
N SER A 348 -13.45 39.70 -14.85
CA SER A 348 -14.78 39.42 -15.40
C SER A 348 -14.86 38.12 -16.20
N GLN A 349 -13.73 37.66 -16.75
CA GLN A 349 -13.62 36.43 -17.53
C GLN A 349 -12.28 35.77 -17.22
N CYS A 350 -12.30 34.45 -17.02
CA CYS A 350 -11.08 33.69 -16.78
C CYS A 350 -11.07 32.36 -17.55
N PHE A 351 -9.89 31.89 -17.82
CA PHE A 351 -9.61 30.63 -18.50
C PHE A 351 -8.75 29.74 -17.59
N VAL A 352 -9.13 28.49 -17.46
CA VAL A 352 -8.51 27.57 -16.53
C VAL A 352 -7.74 26.49 -17.28
N LYS A 353 -6.48 26.32 -16.92
CA LYS A 353 -5.66 25.21 -17.34
C LYS A 353 -5.45 24.27 -16.15
N LEU A 354 -5.92 23.03 -16.28
CA LEU A 354 -5.71 21.96 -15.31
C LEU A 354 -4.63 21.01 -15.84
N THR A 355 -3.62 20.75 -15.04
CA THR A 355 -2.60 19.74 -15.32
C THR A 355 -2.66 18.67 -14.22
N ILE A 356 -2.84 17.43 -14.61
CA ILE A 356 -2.80 16.26 -13.71
C ILE A 356 -1.42 15.61 -13.81
N THR A 357 -0.84 15.33 -12.66
CA THR A 357 0.36 14.47 -12.55
C THR A 357 -0.07 13.16 -11.90
N ASP A 358 0.28 12.03 -12.50
CA ASP A 358 -0.07 10.71 -11.97
C ASP A 358 0.96 10.17 -10.97
N ILE A 359 0.67 8.97 -10.44
CA ILE A 359 1.55 8.28 -9.48
C ILE A 359 2.92 7.91 -10.06
N PHE A 360 3.12 7.95 -11.38
CA PHE A 360 4.36 7.70 -12.10
C PHE A 360 5.10 8.98 -12.53
N ASP A 361 4.55 10.18 -12.20
CA ASP A 361 5.00 11.51 -12.62
C ASP A 361 4.76 11.85 -14.11
N GLN A 362 3.89 11.10 -14.80
CA GLN A 362 3.38 11.53 -16.10
C GLN A 362 2.46 12.74 -15.93
N LYS A 363 2.41 13.64 -16.93
CA LYS A 363 1.57 14.85 -16.91
C LYS A 363 0.62 14.87 -18.11
N LYS A 364 -0.59 15.37 -17.87
CA LYS A 364 -1.59 15.65 -18.88
C LYS A 364 -2.30 16.96 -18.59
#